data_ac69d5316b72e7e100611dcd3d78968d
#
_entry.id   ac69d5316b72e7e100611dcd3d78968d
#
_cell.length_a   1.000
_cell.length_b   1.000
_cell.length_c   1.000
_cell.angle_alpha   90.00
_cell.angle_beta   90.00
_cell.angle_gamma   90.00
#
_symmetry.space_group_name_H-M   'P 1'
#
loop_
_entity.id
_entity.type
_entity.pdbx_description
1 polymer ?
#
loop_
_entity_poly.entity_id
_entity_poly.type
_entity_poly.pdbx_seq_one_letter_code
_entity_poly.pdbx_strand_id
1 'polypeptide(L)' 'MGLLVKISEQIKSLRKEKKLSQEKLAYKIEIDRKYASLIEKGKTNLSVEYLKKICDGLDIKLSDFFRNIDE' A
#
# COMPACT_ATOMS: atom_id res chain seq x y z
N MET A 1 4.47 -17.73 1.51
CA MET A 1 3.93 -16.43 1.91
C MET A 1 2.79 -16.04 0.98
N GLY A 2 1.68 -15.58 1.52
CA GLY A 2 0.51 -15.26 0.72
C GLY A 2 0.65 -13.95 -0.05
N LEU A 3 -0.17 -13.80 -1.08
CA LEU A 3 -0.14 -12.61 -1.93
C LEU A 3 -0.43 -11.34 -1.14
N LEU A 4 -1.40 -11.39 -0.22
CA LEU A 4 -1.74 -10.21 0.59
C LEU A 4 -0.55 -9.71 1.39
N VAL A 5 0.23 -10.63 1.96
CA VAL A 5 1.42 -10.26 2.73
C VAL A 5 2.45 -9.59 1.82
N LYS A 6 2.64 -10.12 0.61
CA LYS A 6 3.57 -9.54 -0.35
C LYS A 6 3.14 -8.14 -0.77
N ILE A 7 1.83 -7.95 -0.99
CA ILE A 7 1.28 -6.64 -1.32
C ILE A 7 1.52 -5.66 -0.17
N SER A 8 1.25 -6.11 1.06
CA SER A 8 1.43 -5.27 2.25
C SER A 8 2.88 -4.83 2.42
N GLU A 9 3.81 -5.76 2.23
CA GLU A 9 5.24 -5.45 2.32
C GLU A 9 5.68 -4.49 1.23
N GLN A 10 5.15 -4.65 0.02
CA GLN A 10 5.48 -3.76 -1.09
C GLN A 10 4.99 -2.34 -0.82
N ILE A 11 3.77 -2.20 -0.28
CA ILE A 11 3.22 -0.89 0.09
C ILE A 11 4.15 -0.21 1.11
N LYS A 12 4.52 -0.95 2.14
CA LYS A 12 5.38 -0.42 3.20
C LYS A 12 6.74 0.00 2.66
N SER A 13 7.32 -0.82 1.79
CA SER A 13 8.62 -0.54 1.18
C SER A 13 8.58 0.72 0.32
N LEU A 14 7.56 0.84 -0.54
CA LEU A 14 7.41 2.00 -1.39
C LEU A 14 7.15 3.27 -0.58
N ARG A 15 6.34 3.15 0.47
CA ARG A 15 6.07 4.29 1.34
C ARG A 15 7.35 4.82 1.97
N LYS A 16 8.19 3.92 2.46
CA LYS A 16 9.47 4.31 3.07
C LYS A 16 10.42 4.90 2.05
N GLU A 17 10.44 4.39 0.84
CA GLU A 17 11.23 4.97 -0.25
C GLU A 17 10.83 6.41 -0.53
N LYS A 18 9.54 6.70 -0.44
CA LYS A 18 9.01 8.05 -0.66
C LYS A 18 9.13 8.91 0.59
N LYS A 19 9.68 8.36 1.68
CA LYS A 19 9.86 9.06 2.95
C LYS A 19 8.56 9.58 3.53
N LEU A 20 7.49 8.79 3.37
CA LEU A 20 6.17 9.11 3.92
C LEU A 20 5.91 8.28 5.17
N SER A 21 5.35 8.91 6.20
CA SER A 21 4.86 8.16 7.36
C SER A 21 3.52 7.52 6.98
N GLN A 22 3.07 6.53 7.77
CA GLN A 22 1.76 5.94 7.56
C GLN A 22 0.67 7.01 7.63
N GLU A 23 0.80 7.92 8.59
CA GLU A 23 -0.15 9.00 8.79
C GLU A 23 -0.23 9.92 7.57
N LYS A 24 0.93 10.29 7.04
CA LYS A 24 0.98 11.17 5.88
C LYS A 24 0.39 10.51 4.64
N LEU A 25 0.70 9.24 4.44
CA LEU A 25 0.12 8.51 3.31
C LEU A 25 -1.40 8.41 3.44
N ALA A 26 -1.87 8.02 4.63
CA ALA A 26 -3.30 7.90 4.88
C ALA A 26 -4.02 9.24 4.63
N TYR A 27 -3.43 10.33 5.09
CA TYR A 27 -3.98 11.66 4.86
C TYR A 27 -4.02 12.00 3.37
N LYS A 28 -2.94 11.71 2.68
CA LYS A 28 -2.81 12.02 1.25
C LYS A 28 -3.87 11.30 0.40
N ILE A 29 -4.20 10.08 0.75
CA ILE A 29 -5.16 9.28 -0.01
C ILE A 29 -6.53 9.22 0.66
N GLU A 30 -6.71 9.98 1.72
CA GLU A 30 -8.00 10.14 2.41
C GLU A 30 -8.57 8.83 2.94
N ILE A 31 -7.73 8.04 3.59
CA ILE A 31 -8.20 6.84 4.29
C ILE A 31 -7.85 6.94 5.78
N ASP A 32 -8.59 6.16 6.58
CA ASP A 32 -8.38 6.11 8.03
C ASP A 32 -6.98 5.57 8.32
N ARG A 33 -6.26 6.22 9.24
CA ARG A 33 -4.92 5.80 9.65
C ARG A 33 -4.91 4.37 10.19
N LYS A 34 -5.95 3.99 10.94
CA LYS A 34 -6.03 2.62 11.47
C LYS A 34 -6.12 1.60 10.35
N TYR A 35 -6.89 1.93 9.31
CA TYR A 35 -7.03 1.05 8.16
C TYR A 35 -5.69 0.94 7.41
N ALA A 36 -5.01 2.07 7.24
CA ALA A 36 -3.70 2.06 6.60
C ALA A 36 -2.71 1.17 7.35
N SER A 37 -2.73 1.24 8.69
CA SER A 37 -1.88 0.41 9.53
C SER A 37 -2.21 -1.07 9.36
N LEU A 38 -3.51 -1.41 9.33
CA LEU A 38 -3.95 -2.81 9.16
C LEU A 38 -3.54 -3.35 7.78
N ILE A 39 -3.61 -2.51 6.75
CA ILE A 39 -3.17 -2.90 5.41
C ILE A 39 -1.69 -3.27 5.42
N GLU A 40 -0.86 -2.43 6.03
CA GLU A 40 0.59 -2.68 6.04
C GLU A 40 0.98 -3.88 6.89
N LYS A 41 0.12 -4.26 7.83
CA LYS A 41 0.35 -5.45 8.65
C LYS A 41 -0.19 -6.73 8.01
N GLY A 42 -0.89 -6.59 6.89
CA GLY A 42 -1.53 -7.74 6.25
C GLY A 42 -2.68 -8.30 7.07
N LYS A 43 -3.30 -7.48 7.90
CA LYS A 43 -4.36 -7.91 8.83
C LYS A 43 -5.77 -7.66 8.32
N THR A 44 -5.91 -7.10 7.13
CA THR A 44 -7.23 -6.81 6.56
C THR A 44 -7.19 -7.04 5.06
N ASN A 45 -8.34 -7.36 4.50
CA ASN A 45 -8.47 -7.48 3.06
C ASN A 45 -8.33 -6.11 2.41
N LEU A 46 -7.74 -6.10 1.24
CA LEU A 46 -7.49 -4.87 0.50
C LEU A 46 -8.23 -4.92 -0.83
N SER A 47 -9.15 -4.00 -1.04
CA SER A 47 -9.85 -3.93 -2.31
C SER A 47 -8.93 -3.35 -3.39
N VAL A 48 -9.25 -3.68 -4.65
CA VAL A 48 -8.50 -3.15 -5.79
C VAL A 48 -8.61 -1.62 -5.85
N GLU A 49 -9.77 -1.09 -5.49
CA GLU A 49 -9.98 0.36 -5.47
C GLU A 49 -9.07 1.05 -4.47
N TYR A 50 -8.93 0.48 -3.27
CA TYR A 50 -8.02 1.03 -2.27
C TYR A 50 -6.57 0.89 -2.70
N LEU A 51 -6.23 -0.23 -3.32
CA LEU A 51 -4.87 -0.41 -3.83
C LEU A 51 -4.56 0.65 -4.88
N LYS A 52 -5.52 0.96 -5.75
CA LYS A 52 -5.33 2.02 -6.74
C LYS A 52 -5.08 3.38 -6.07
N LYS A 53 -5.84 3.70 -5.02
CA LYS A 53 -5.63 4.92 -4.25
C LYS A 53 -4.22 4.98 -3.65
N ILE A 54 -3.78 3.86 -3.09
CA ILE A 54 -2.45 3.76 -2.49
C ILE A 54 -1.37 3.98 -3.56
N CYS A 55 -1.52 3.33 -4.69
CA CYS A 55 -0.56 3.48 -5.79
C CYS A 55 -0.52 4.92 -6.29
N ASP A 56 -1.68 5.56 -6.42
CA ASP A 56 -1.75 6.97 -6.83
C ASP A 56 -1.03 7.84 -5.80
N GLY A 57 -1.24 7.57 -4.51
CA GLY A 57 -0.58 8.31 -3.44
C GLY A 57 0.93 8.11 -3.42
N LEU A 58 1.39 6.97 -3.90
CA LEU A 58 2.80 6.64 -3.98
C LEU A 58 3.41 6.98 -5.35
N ASP A 59 2.62 7.55 -6.23
CA ASP A 59 3.06 7.93 -7.59
C ASP A 59 3.60 6.74 -8.36
N ILE A 60 2.94 5.60 -8.27
CA ILE A 60 3.31 4.39 -9.00
C ILE A 60 2.08 3.84 -9.73
N LYS A 61 2.29 3.32 -10.94
CA LYS A 61 1.22 2.68 -11.69
C LYS A 61 0.91 1.31 -11.10
N LEU A 62 -0.35 0.87 -11.18
CA LEU A 62 -0.72 -0.47 -10.73
C LEU A 62 0.11 -1.54 -11.42
N SER A 63 0.35 -1.38 -12.73
CA SER A 63 1.14 -2.35 -13.47
C SER A 63 2.56 -2.44 -12.92
N ASP A 64 3.15 -1.29 -12.57
CA ASP A 64 4.50 -1.27 -12.02
C ASP A 64 4.52 -1.84 -10.60
N PHE A 65 3.47 -1.58 -9.83
CA PHE A 65 3.35 -2.14 -8.50
C PHE A 65 3.36 -3.67 -8.53
N PHE A 66 2.53 -4.25 -9.42
CA PHE A 66 2.45 -5.70 -9.51
C PHE A 66 3.66 -6.33 -10.19
N ARG A 67 4.36 -5.59 -11.03
CA ARG A 67 5.58 -6.10 -11.67
C ARG A 67 6.64 -6.44 -10.63
N ASN A 68 6.65 -5.74 -9.51
CA ASN A 68 7.63 -5.95 -8.45
C ASN A 68 7.19 -7.00 -7.44
N ILE A 69 6.02 -7.59 -7.64
CA ILE A 69 5.52 -8.66 -6.78
C ILE A 69 5.73 -9.97 -7.54
N ASP A 70 6.64 -10.79 -7.03
CA ASP A 70 6.96 -12.06 -7.65
C ASP A 70 6.11 -13.16 -7.02
N GLU A 71 5.20 -13.71 -7.81
CA GLU A 71 4.38 -14.86 -7.46
C GLU A 71 4.69 -15.99 -8.43
#